data_d20ceb031d1efc87240b17a285819bb5
#
_entry.id   d20ceb031d1efc87240b17a285819bb5
#
_cell.length_a   1.000
_cell.length_b   1.000
_cell.length_c   1.000
_cell.angle_alpha   90.00
_cell.angle_beta   90.00
_cell.angle_gamma   90.00
#
_symmetry.space_group_name_H-M   'P 1'
#
loop_
_entity.id
_entity.type
_entity.pdbx_description
1 polymer ?
#
loop_
_entity_poly.entity_id
_entity_poly.type
_entity_poly.pdbx_seq_one_letter_code
_entity_poly.pdbx_strand_id
1 'polypeptide(L)'
;YLTLIKKKTACVVTFLKAIPISIQLTDGVVLYEGSLWDLLHEECWESNDPINCAAWMALDATGPDGREGMRRDMVNVAFDTLSPEVQSMLMNEAGNKALVYVTQPYMNLNYAGELRDDIDLMLNEEMDEPGISTSPLTGGLPVSLDINAGIHESQSQTTIFTLILLTLVLMLVFRSFRLGIYTMIPVSVVILWQPLLMKSGDVNVNIFTAMIGTIVFGIGVDDAIHVMHRIKEEGETAVGLSRAVERTGQTIFETTATTVSGLCAGLFLSFPGLENFFIMMIALITFAFLTSTFLLPSIISCEHTLRHRIK
;
A
#
# COMPACT_ATOMS: atom_id res chain seq x y z
N TYR A 1 -15.48 13.53 -4.94
CA TYR A 1 -14.22 13.31 -4.22
C TYR A 1 -13.45 14.63 -4.03
N LEU A 2 -13.23 15.42 -5.05
CA LEU A 2 -12.60 16.76 -4.99
C LEU A 2 -13.26 17.70 -3.99
N THR A 3 -14.58 17.66 -3.88
CA THR A 3 -15.34 18.44 -2.89
C THR A 3 -15.07 18.01 -1.45
N LEU A 4 -14.72 16.76 -1.21
CA LEU A 4 -14.35 16.21 0.11
C LEU A 4 -12.91 16.60 0.49
N ILE A 5 -11.99 16.68 -0.48
CA ILE A 5 -10.61 17.12 -0.27
C ILE A 5 -10.58 18.60 0.12
N LYS A 6 -11.35 19.45 -0.56
CA LYS A 6 -11.48 20.88 -0.21
C LYS A 6 -11.92 21.13 1.24
N LYS A 7 -12.56 20.15 1.90
CA LYS A 7 -12.98 20.26 3.32
C LYS A 7 -11.94 19.77 4.34
N LYS A 8 -10.86 19.11 3.90
CA LYS A 8 -9.88 18.48 4.79
C LYS A 8 -8.40 18.80 4.46
N THR A 9 -8.17 19.89 3.74
CA THR A 9 -6.80 20.40 3.53
C THR A 9 -6.45 21.34 4.66
N ALA A 10 -5.36 21.09 5.35
CA ALA A 10 -4.78 22.00 6.32
C ALA A 10 -3.53 22.65 5.72
N CYS A 11 -3.58 23.94 5.52
CA CYS A 11 -2.47 24.75 5.00
C CYS A 11 -2.54 26.14 5.64
N VAL A 12 -1.59 26.99 5.32
CA VAL A 12 -1.57 28.39 5.77
C VAL A 12 -2.93 29.08 5.51
N VAL A 13 -3.57 28.82 4.38
CA VAL A 13 -4.89 29.38 4.03
C VAL A 13 -5.98 28.94 5.02
N THR A 14 -5.99 27.68 5.44
CA THR A 14 -6.95 27.17 6.44
C THR A 14 -6.77 27.89 7.78
N PHE A 15 -5.55 28.19 8.15
CA PHE A 15 -5.23 28.95 9.33
C PHE A 15 -5.72 30.41 9.19
N LEU A 16 -5.42 31.10 8.09
CA LEU A 16 -5.86 32.47 7.84
C LEU A 16 -7.40 32.59 7.86
N LYS A 17 -8.14 31.59 7.41
CA LYS A 17 -9.60 31.51 7.51
C LYS A 17 -10.11 31.36 8.94
N ALA A 18 -9.30 30.85 9.85
CA ALA A 18 -9.65 30.66 11.25
C ALA A 18 -9.40 31.91 12.12
N ILE A 19 -8.67 32.91 11.60
CA ILE A 19 -8.37 34.15 12.34
C ILE A 19 -9.52 35.15 12.11
N PRO A 20 -10.33 35.44 13.14
CA PRO A 20 -11.36 36.47 13.04
C PRO A 20 -10.71 37.87 13.11
N ILE A 21 -11.11 38.75 12.21
CA ILE A 21 -10.70 40.16 12.21
C ILE A 21 -11.92 41.03 12.23
N SER A 22 -11.89 42.04 13.09
CA SER A 22 -12.89 43.13 13.14
C SER A 22 -12.17 44.45 13.06
N ILE A 23 -12.46 45.23 12.02
CA ILE A 23 -11.92 46.58 11.83
C ILE A 23 -13.05 47.56 12.12
N GLN A 24 -12.84 48.45 13.11
CA GLN A 24 -13.82 49.45 13.55
C GLN A 24 -13.20 50.86 13.47
N LEU A 25 -14.02 51.83 13.04
CA LEU A 25 -13.69 53.26 13.16
C LEU A 25 -13.79 53.73 14.61
N THR A 26 -13.12 54.85 14.94
CA THR A 26 -13.14 55.50 16.24
C THR A 26 -14.54 55.84 16.74
N ASP A 27 -15.49 55.94 15.85
CA ASP A 27 -16.95 56.21 16.16
C ASP A 27 -17.76 54.91 16.39
N GLY A 28 -17.10 53.78 16.49
CA GLY A 28 -17.77 52.49 16.73
C GLY A 28 -18.45 51.83 15.51
N VAL A 29 -18.29 52.40 14.33
CA VAL A 29 -18.77 51.82 13.08
C VAL A 29 -17.88 50.68 12.68
N VAL A 30 -18.43 49.45 12.55
CA VAL A 30 -17.71 48.29 12.05
C VAL A 30 -17.57 48.38 10.54
N LEU A 31 -16.35 48.48 10.05
CA LEU A 31 -16.04 48.53 8.62
C LEU A 31 -15.89 47.14 8.02
N TYR A 32 -15.35 46.18 8.80
CA TYR A 32 -15.16 44.82 8.38
C TYR A 32 -15.28 43.88 9.57
N GLU A 33 -15.98 42.78 9.39
CA GLU A 33 -16.05 41.67 10.34
C GLU A 33 -16.05 40.36 9.54
N GLY A 34 -14.97 39.59 9.66
CA GLY A 34 -14.79 38.36 8.89
C GLY A 34 -13.49 37.65 9.24
N SER A 35 -13.05 36.77 8.36
CA SER A 35 -11.74 36.11 8.50
C SER A 35 -10.62 36.95 7.90
N LEU A 36 -9.39 36.74 8.40
CA LEU A 36 -8.22 37.36 7.80
C LEU A 36 -8.08 36.99 6.32
N TRP A 37 -8.42 35.74 5.95
CA TRP A 37 -8.40 35.29 4.57
C TRP A 37 -9.37 36.09 3.68
N ASP A 38 -10.60 36.30 4.12
CA ASP A 38 -11.58 37.04 3.35
C ASP A 38 -11.19 38.51 3.15
N LEU A 39 -10.53 39.11 4.16
CA LEU A 39 -9.97 40.44 4.06
C LEU A 39 -8.82 40.50 3.03
N LEU A 40 -8.01 39.44 2.92
CA LEU A 40 -6.87 39.36 2.01
C LEU A 40 -7.25 38.87 0.60
N HIS A 41 -8.52 38.43 0.40
CA HIS A 41 -8.97 37.86 -0.85
C HIS A 41 -9.08 38.90 -2.00
N GLU A 42 -8.93 38.41 -3.23
CA GLU A 42 -8.77 39.23 -4.43
C GLU A 42 -9.99 40.10 -4.80
N GLU A 43 -11.21 39.67 -4.45
CA GLU A 43 -12.42 40.44 -4.78
C GLU A 43 -12.43 41.86 -4.20
N CYS A 44 -11.88 42.06 -3.00
CA CYS A 44 -11.69 43.37 -2.41
C CYS A 44 -10.49 44.13 -3.02
N TRP A 45 -9.56 43.41 -3.66
CA TRP A 45 -8.31 43.92 -4.19
C TRP A 45 -8.46 44.44 -5.61
N GLU A 46 -9.23 43.72 -6.46
CA GLU A 46 -9.47 44.09 -7.86
C GLU A 46 -10.64 45.05 -8.05
N SER A 47 -11.64 45.02 -7.14
CA SER A 47 -12.78 45.93 -7.25
C SER A 47 -12.39 47.30 -6.73
N ASN A 48 -12.52 48.32 -7.55
CA ASN A 48 -12.48 49.72 -7.14
C ASN A 48 -13.77 50.16 -6.41
N ASP A 49 -14.56 49.21 -5.91
CA ASP A 49 -15.78 49.52 -5.17
C ASP A 49 -15.41 49.97 -3.73
N PRO A 50 -15.55 51.28 -3.42
CA PRO A 50 -15.15 51.83 -2.13
C PRO A 50 -15.90 51.25 -0.94
N ILE A 51 -17.06 50.65 -1.15
CA ILE A 51 -17.90 50.07 -0.07
C ILE A 51 -17.30 48.74 0.36
N ASN A 52 -16.92 47.89 -0.59
CA ASN A 52 -16.33 46.57 -0.29
C ASN A 52 -14.90 46.65 0.17
N CYS A 53 -14.16 47.71 -0.16
CA CYS A 53 -12.77 47.92 0.23
C CYS A 53 -12.57 49.01 1.30
N ALA A 54 -13.62 49.44 1.99
CA ALA A 54 -13.54 50.46 3.02
C ALA A 54 -12.51 50.16 4.13
N ALA A 55 -12.37 48.88 4.45
CA ALA A 55 -11.34 48.44 5.41
C ALA A 55 -9.91 48.75 4.94
N TRP A 56 -9.61 48.54 3.68
CA TRP A 56 -8.29 48.83 3.08
C TRP A 56 -8.03 50.33 2.96
N MET A 57 -9.08 51.12 2.71
CA MET A 57 -8.98 52.57 2.73
C MET A 57 -8.73 53.13 4.16
N ALA A 58 -9.36 52.52 5.17
CA ALA A 58 -9.14 52.92 6.55
C ALA A 58 -7.73 52.57 7.09
N LEU A 59 -7.09 51.53 6.55
CA LEU A 59 -5.75 51.11 6.92
C LEU A 59 -4.65 51.96 6.30
N ASP A 60 -4.99 52.95 5.46
CA ASP A 60 -4.08 53.94 4.85
C ASP A 60 -2.78 53.30 4.26
N ALA A 61 -2.97 52.33 3.37
CA ALA A 61 -1.88 51.56 2.75
C ALA A 61 -1.05 52.43 1.78
N THR A 62 -0.37 53.43 2.30
CA THR A 62 0.41 54.44 1.57
C THR A 62 1.92 54.18 1.56
N GLY A 63 2.38 53.07 2.16
CA GLY A 63 3.81 52.69 2.20
C GLY A 63 4.41 52.45 0.80
N PRO A 64 5.76 52.33 0.70
CA PRO A 64 6.48 52.18 -0.58
C PRO A 64 6.01 50.95 -1.40
N ASP A 65 5.54 49.91 -0.73
CA ASP A 65 4.99 48.70 -1.34
C ASP A 65 3.46 48.72 -1.44
N GLY A 66 2.80 49.80 -0.94
CA GLY A 66 1.36 49.97 -0.99
C GLY A 66 0.59 48.88 -0.30
N ARG A 67 -0.55 48.47 -0.89
CA ARG A 67 -1.45 47.42 -0.39
C ARG A 67 -0.76 46.03 -0.33
N GLU A 68 0.15 45.77 -1.21
CA GLU A 68 0.85 44.50 -1.30
C GLU A 68 1.81 44.28 -0.14
N GLY A 69 2.51 45.33 0.25
CA GLY A 69 3.36 45.35 1.45
C GLY A 69 2.55 45.10 2.73
N MET A 70 1.42 45.82 2.90
CA MET A 70 0.56 45.62 4.05
C MET A 70 -0.06 44.24 4.13
N ARG A 71 -0.47 43.68 2.98
CA ARG A 71 -0.98 42.27 2.87
C ARG A 71 0.08 41.29 3.37
N ARG A 72 1.32 41.44 2.91
CA ARG A 72 2.46 40.62 3.33
C ARG A 72 2.72 40.75 4.83
N ASP A 73 2.72 41.95 5.32
CA ASP A 73 2.97 42.21 6.76
C ASP A 73 1.86 41.63 7.65
N MET A 74 0.59 41.72 7.25
CA MET A 74 -0.51 41.10 7.99
C MET A 74 -0.39 39.55 8.02
N VAL A 75 -0.02 38.94 6.91
CA VAL A 75 0.24 37.49 6.86
C VAL A 75 1.39 37.12 7.76
N ASN A 76 2.50 37.88 7.74
CA ASN A 76 3.67 37.61 8.57
C ASN A 76 3.33 37.75 10.06
N VAL A 77 2.63 38.84 10.45
CA VAL A 77 2.22 39.05 11.84
C VAL A 77 1.28 37.88 12.28
N ALA A 78 0.32 37.49 11.45
CA ALA A 78 -0.55 36.36 11.76
C ALA A 78 0.24 35.05 11.91
N PHE A 79 1.24 34.84 11.06
CA PHE A 79 2.09 33.65 11.12
C PHE A 79 2.98 33.66 12.37
N ASP A 80 3.53 34.83 12.76
CA ASP A 80 4.37 35.01 13.95
C ASP A 80 3.60 34.80 15.27
N THR A 81 2.27 34.88 15.25
CA THR A 81 1.42 34.54 16.42
C THR A 81 1.31 33.03 16.66
N LEU A 82 1.67 32.19 15.68
CA LEU A 82 1.68 30.75 15.84
C LEU A 82 2.82 30.28 16.75
N SER A 83 2.59 29.17 17.44
CA SER A 83 3.70 28.51 18.14
C SER A 83 4.80 28.07 17.16
N PRO A 84 6.08 28.13 17.55
CA PRO A 84 7.18 27.71 16.67
C PRO A 84 7.04 26.30 16.11
N GLU A 85 6.38 25.40 16.86
CA GLU A 85 6.08 24.04 16.42
C GLU A 85 5.14 24.02 15.22
N VAL A 86 4.08 24.84 15.26
CA VAL A 86 3.10 24.94 14.16
C VAL A 86 3.70 25.66 12.96
N GLN A 87 4.51 26.70 13.20
CA GLN A 87 5.23 27.40 12.12
C GLN A 87 6.13 26.42 11.33
N SER A 88 6.92 25.60 12.04
CA SER A 88 7.81 24.62 11.43
C SER A 88 7.07 23.50 10.68
N MET A 89 5.82 23.23 11.01
CA MET A 89 4.97 22.28 10.28
C MET A 89 4.44 22.86 8.96
N LEU A 90 4.22 24.17 8.89
CA LEU A 90 3.61 24.82 7.73
C LEU A 90 4.61 25.40 6.75
N MET A 91 5.75 25.87 7.25
CA MET A 91 6.75 26.59 6.47
C MET A 91 8.16 26.28 6.96
N ASN A 92 9.14 26.28 6.08
CA ASN A 92 10.53 26.16 6.48
C ASN A 92 11.08 27.48 7.06
N GLU A 93 12.21 27.42 7.78
CA GLU A 93 12.86 28.58 8.43
C GLU A 93 13.18 29.72 7.46
N ALA A 94 13.47 29.41 6.19
CA ALA A 94 13.77 30.39 5.16
C ALA A 94 12.53 31.09 4.56
N GLY A 95 11.32 30.65 4.91
CA GLY A 95 10.06 31.21 4.43
C GLY A 95 9.78 31.02 2.92
N ASN A 96 10.57 30.17 2.25
CA ASN A 96 10.47 29.96 0.80
C ASN A 96 9.84 28.62 0.39
N LYS A 97 9.42 27.81 1.36
CA LYS A 97 8.71 26.54 1.12
C LYS A 97 7.57 26.39 2.11
N ALA A 98 6.37 26.17 1.60
CA ALA A 98 5.18 25.89 2.41
C ALA A 98 4.70 24.47 2.19
N LEU A 99 4.14 23.85 3.22
CA LEU A 99 3.60 22.50 3.19
C LEU A 99 2.07 22.53 3.20
N VAL A 100 1.46 21.78 2.31
CA VAL A 100 0.02 21.58 2.27
C VAL A 100 -0.28 20.17 2.72
N TYR A 101 -1.03 20.03 3.82
CA TYR A 101 -1.47 18.74 4.33
C TYR A 101 -2.80 18.35 3.69
N VAL A 102 -2.82 17.22 3.00
CA VAL A 102 -4.04 16.62 2.47
C VAL A 102 -4.41 15.42 3.32
N THR A 103 -5.51 15.53 4.08
CA THR A 103 -6.04 14.41 4.85
C THR A 103 -7.11 13.69 4.05
N GLN A 104 -6.98 12.38 3.95
CA GLN A 104 -7.94 11.53 3.26
C GLN A 104 -8.54 10.50 4.21
N PRO A 105 -9.80 10.06 4.01
CA PRO A 105 -10.34 8.91 4.72
C PRO A 105 -9.59 7.64 4.29
N TYR A 106 -9.65 6.61 5.14
CA TYR A 106 -9.15 5.28 4.76
C TYR A 106 -9.87 4.81 3.49
N MET A 107 -9.09 4.45 2.47
CA MET A 107 -9.62 3.99 1.18
C MET A 107 -8.72 2.89 0.60
N ASN A 108 -9.27 2.14 -0.36
CA ASN A 108 -8.51 1.14 -1.10
C ASN A 108 -7.37 1.80 -1.89
N LEU A 109 -6.22 1.13 -1.99
CA LEU A 109 -5.04 1.61 -2.71
C LEU A 109 -5.32 1.99 -4.17
N ASN A 110 -6.24 1.31 -4.85
CA ASN A 110 -6.59 1.64 -6.23
C ASN A 110 -7.20 3.06 -6.33
N TYR A 111 -8.17 3.37 -5.46
CA TYR A 111 -8.75 4.73 -5.40
C TYR A 111 -7.75 5.77 -4.91
N ALA A 112 -6.83 5.35 -4.05
CA ALA A 112 -5.76 6.22 -3.58
C ALA A 112 -4.76 6.56 -4.70
N GLY A 113 -4.52 5.63 -5.63
CA GLY A 113 -3.72 5.85 -6.83
C GLY A 113 -4.37 6.85 -7.78
N GLU A 114 -5.66 6.68 -8.09
CA GLU A 114 -6.43 7.63 -8.89
C GLU A 114 -6.42 9.04 -8.27
N LEU A 115 -6.60 9.11 -6.94
CA LEU A 115 -6.55 10.40 -6.22
C LEU A 115 -5.18 11.07 -6.30
N ARG A 116 -4.08 10.32 -6.21
CA ARG A 116 -2.72 10.85 -6.38
C ARG A 116 -2.56 11.43 -7.78
N ASP A 117 -2.97 10.67 -8.80
CA ASP A 117 -2.83 11.06 -10.20
C ASP A 117 -3.67 12.31 -10.50
N ASP A 118 -4.87 12.44 -9.94
CA ASP A 118 -5.71 13.64 -10.05
C ASP A 118 -5.05 14.86 -9.37
N ILE A 119 -4.43 14.68 -8.21
CA ILE A 119 -3.71 15.77 -7.51
C ILE A 119 -2.48 16.20 -8.32
N ASP A 120 -1.70 15.24 -8.83
CA ASP A 120 -0.52 15.53 -9.63
C ASP A 120 -0.87 16.25 -10.95
N LEU A 121 -2.00 15.89 -11.59
CA LEU A 121 -2.52 16.61 -12.74
C LEU A 121 -2.88 18.05 -12.41
N MET A 122 -3.60 18.28 -11.32
CA MET A 122 -3.94 19.64 -10.86
C MET A 122 -2.71 20.48 -10.56
N LEU A 123 -1.71 19.90 -9.89
CA LEU A 123 -0.48 20.60 -9.56
C LEU A 123 0.30 21.01 -10.82
N ASN A 124 0.24 20.21 -11.88
CA ASN A 124 0.94 20.47 -13.12
C ASN A 124 0.19 21.42 -14.07
N GLU A 125 -1.16 21.42 -14.05
CA GLU A 125 -1.98 22.23 -14.96
C GLU A 125 -2.34 23.62 -14.40
N GLU A 126 -2.63 23.72 -13.10
CA GLU A 126 -3.13 24.96 -12.49
C GLU A 126 -2.06 25.86 -11.85
N MET A 127 -0.81 25.40 -11.75
CA MET A 127 0.25 26.12 -11.04
C MET A 127 1.34 26.67 -11.97
N ASP A 128 0.99 27.10 -13.17
CA ASP A 128 1.94 27.73 -14.12
C ASP A 128 2.19 29.23 -13.81
N GLU A 129 2.16 29.57 -12.51
CA GLU A 129 2.47 30.91 -12.05
C GLU A 129 3.99 31.13 -12.01
N PRO A 130 4.51 32.21 -12.62
CA PRO A 130 5.95 32.47 -12.65
C PRO A 130 6.52 32.69 -11.25
N GLY A 131 7.44 31.82 -10.87
CA GLY A 131 8.13 31.89 -9.56
C GLY A 131 7.62 30.94 -8.49
N ILE A 132 6.55 30.17 -8.76
CA ILE A 132 6.07 29.12 -7.88
C ILE A 132 6.43 27.76 -8.50
N SER A 133 7.03 26.87 -7.72
CA SER A 133 7.26 25.48 -8.09
C SER A 133 6.62 24.54 -7.07
N THR A 134 5.97 23.53 -7.55
CA THR A 134 5.36 22.47 -6.72
C THR A 134 6.28 21.26 -6.71
N SER A 135 6.30 20.55 -5.58
CA SER A 135 6.92 19.23 -5.52
C SER A 135 5.84 18.15 -5.62
N PRO A 136 6.19 16.95 -6.10
CA PRO A 136 5.26 15.81 -6.10
C PRO A 136 4.71 15.55 -4.70
N LEU A 137 3.52 14.93 -4.66
CA LEU A 137 2.89 14.52 -3.41
C LEU A 137 3.82 13.60 -2.63
N THR A 138 4.02 13.87 -1.35
CA THR A 138 4.88 13.08 -0.45
C THR A 138 4.09 12.64 0.79
N GLY A 139 4.61 11.66 1.52
CA GLY A 139 3.98 11.15 2.74
C GLY A 139 3.64 9.66 2.66
N GLY A 140 2.87 9.17 3.63
CA GLY A 140 2.59 7.74 3.76
C GLY A 140 1.85 7.13 2.57
N LEU A 141 0.95 7.87 1.93
CA LEU A 141 0.17 7.36 0.81
C LEU A 141 1.00 7.17 -0.46
N PRO A 142 1.71 8.19 -1.01
CA PRO A 142 2.54 7.99 -2.19
C PRO A 142 3.59 6.89 -1.99
N VAL A 143 4.26 6.88 -0.83
CA VAL A 143 5.23 5.83 -0.47
C VAL A 143 4.59 4.45 -0.47
N SER A 144 3.38 4.30 0.08
CA SER A 144 2.67 3.02 0.07
C SER A 144 2.28 2.57 -1.34
N LEU A 145 1.90 3.51 -2.22
CA LEU A 145 1.59 3.23 -3.62
C LEU A 145 2.84 2.79 -4.38
N ASP A 146 3.95 3.48 -4.21
CA ASP A 146 5.23 3.15 -4.87
C ASP A 146 5.77 1.80 -4.40
N ILE A 147 5.70 1.52 -3.09
CA ILE A 147 6.06 0.21 -2.55
C ILE A 147 5.16 -0.88 -3.14
N ASN A 148 3.84 -0.66 -3.21
CA ASN A 148 2.92 -1.64 -3.76
C ASN A 148 3.16 -1.89 -5.25
N ALA A 149 3.42 -0.86 -6.04
CA ALA A 149 3.80 -0.98 -7.45
C ALA A 149 5.10 -1.77 -7.63
N GLY A 150 6.13 -1.45 -6.84
CA GLY A 150 7.40 -2.18 -6.85
C GLY A 150 7.27 -3.65 -6.43
N ILE A 151 6.38 -3.95 -5.48
CA ILE A 151 6.07 -5.34 -5.09
C ILE A 151 5.44 -6.08 -6.26
N HIS A 152 4.42 -5.49 -6.91
CA HIS A 152 3.75 -6.14 -8.05
C HIS A 152 4.70 -6.43 -9.21
N GLU A 153 5.58 -5.52 -9.53
CA GLU A 153 6.57 -5.69 -10.60
C GLU A 153 7.57 -6.79 -10.26
N SER A 154 8.16 -6.76 -9.07
CA SER A 154 9.21 -7.70 -8.66
C SER A 154 8.67 -9.06 -8.26
N GLN A 155 7.43 -9.18 -7.77
CA GLN A 155 6.86 -10.45 -7.29
C GLN A 155 6.78 -11.50 -8.39
N SER A 156 6.33 -11.14 -9.60
CA SER A 156 6.23 -12.07 -10.73
C SER A 156 7.60 -12.61 -11.13
N GLN A 157 8.59 -11.73 -11.26
CA GLN A 157 9.97 -12.11 -11.61
C GLN A 157 10.60 -13.00 -10.54
N THR A 158 10.46 -12.62 -9.27
CA THR A 158 10.97 -13.40 -8.14
C THR A 158 10.35 -14.79 -8.06
N THR A 159 9.01 -14.89 -8.27
CA THR A 159 8.30 -16.16 -8.26
C THR A 159 8.80 -17.10 -9.36
N ILE A 160 8.92 -16.61 -10.59
CA ILE A 160 9.43 -17.41 -11.73
C ILE A 160 10.88 -17.84 -11.47
N PHE A 161 11.73 -16.92 -11.01
CA PHE A 161 13.13 -17.24 -10.69
C PHE A 161 13.22 -18.32 -9.61
N THR A 162 12.44 -18.19 -8.54
CA THR A 162 12.40 -19.16 -7.43
C THR A 162 11.92 -20.53 -7.91
N LEU A 163 10.87 -20.61 -8.75
CA LEU A 163 10.41 -21.86 -9.35
C LEU A 163 11.49 -22.55 -10.16
N ILE A 164 12.19 -21.83 -11.02
CA ILE A 164 13.27 -22.36 -11.83
C ILE A 164 14.42 -22.86 -10.93
N LEU A 165 14.87 -22.03 -9.99
CA LEU A 165 15.97 -22.36 -9.09
C LEU A 165 15.67 -23.59 -8.26
N LEU A 166 14.50 -23.66 -7.62
CA LEU A 166 14.08 -24.82 -6.82
C LEU A 166 13.95 -26.07 -7.68
N THR A 167 13.39 -25.96 -8.89
CA THR A 167 13.31 -27.09 -9.80
C THR A 167 14.70 -27.65 -10.13
N LEU A 168 15.68 -26.78 -10.43
CA LEU A 168 17.05 -27.19 -10.68
C LEU A 168 17.70 -27.88 -9.46
N VAL A 169 17.49 -27.32 -8.28
CA VAL A 169 17.98 -27.92 -7.02
C VAL A 169 17.39 -29.30 -6.81
N LEU A 170 16.06 -29.48 -7.03
CA LEU A 170 15.38 -30.76 -6.87
C LEU A 170 15.85 -31.81 -7.90
N MET A 171 16.10 -31.40 -9.15
CA MET A 171 16.69 -32.27 -10.17
C MET A 171 18.06 -32.78 -9.71
N LEU A 172 18.85 -31.92 -9.09
CA LEU A 172 20.17 -32.29 -8.57
C LEU A 172 20.07 -33.23 -7.37
N VAL A 173 19.17 -32.92 -6.40
CA VAL A 173 18.95 -33.74 -5.20
C VAL A 173 18.46 -35.15 -5.56
N PHE A 174 17.46 -35.24 -6.43
CA PHE A 174 16.92 -36.54 -6.85
C PHE A 174 17.77 -37.24 -7.92
N ARG A 175 18.78 -36.55 -8.49
CA ARG A 175 19.58 -37.00 -9.63
C ARG A 175 18.69 -37.49 -10.79
N SER A 176 17.54 -36.88 -10.98
CA SER A 176 16.53 -37.25 -11.97
C SER A 176 15.75 -36.03 -12.38
N PHE A 177 15.77 -35.70 -13.67
CA PHE A 177 14.98 -34.62 -14.26
C PHE A 177 13.46 -34.81 -14.02
N ARG A 178 12.99 -36.02 -14.21
CA ARG A 178 11.58 -36.39 -14.06
C ARG A 178 11.09 -36.19 -12.63
N LEU A 179 11.80 -36.75 -11.64
CA LEU A 179 11.40 -36.65 -10.23
C LEU A 179 11.44 -35.21 -9.74
N GLY A 180 12.46 -34.44 -10.17
CA GLY A 180 12.56 -33.02 -9.81
C GLY A 180 11.37 -32.20 -10.28
N ILE A 181 10.91 -32.40 -11.54
CA ILE A 181 9.73 -31.70 -12.07
C ILE A 181 8.47 -32.13 -11.32
N TYR A 182 8.26 -33.42 -11.10
CA TYR A 182 7.02 -33.87 -10.41
C TYR A 182 6.93 -33.35 -8.97
N THR A 183 8.03 -33.27 -8.26
CA THR A 183 8.08 -32.71 -6.90
C THR A 183 7.67 -31.23 -6.89
N MET A 184 7.90 -30.47 -7.97
CA MET A 184 7.50 -29.07 -8.06
C MET A 184 6.02 -28.85 -8.41
N ILE A 185 5.31 -29.83 -8.97
CA ILE A 185 3.93 -29.65 -9.40
C ILE A 185 2.99 -29.24 -8.24
N PRO A 186 2.98 -29.94 -7.08
CA PRO A 186 2.14 -29.55 -5.95
C PRO A 186 2.32 -28.10 -5.53
N VAL A 187 3.57 -27.68 -5.39
CA VAL A 187 3.94 -26.33 -4.96
C VAL A 187 3.54 -25.29 -6.00
N SER A 188 3.76 -25.57 -7.29
CA SER A 188 3.34 -24.70 -8.38
C SER A 188 1.83 -24.50 -8.40
N VAL A 189 1.05 -25.56 -8.14
CA VAL A 189 -0.41 -25.48 -8.04
C VAL A 189 -0.81 -24.56 -6.87
N VAL A 190 -0.21 -24.72 -5.71
CA VAL A 190 -0.52 -23.87 -4.52
C VAL A 190 -0.26 -22.40 -4.80
N ILE A 191 0.85 -22.09 -5.49
CA ILE A 191 1.20 -20.71 -5.82
C ILE A 191 0.24 -20.12 -6.86
N LEU A 192 -0.17 -20.90 -7.85
CA LEU A 192 -1.19 -20.45 -8.80
C LEU A 192 -2.55 -20.21 -8.13
N TRP A 193 -2.83 -20.87 -7.01
CA TRP A 193 -4.05 -20.66 -6.23
C TRP A 193 -3.99 -19.43 -5.30
N GLN A 194 -2.78 -18.97 -4.97
CA GLN A 194 -2.62 -17.80 -4.08
C GLN A 194 -3.42 -16.57 -4.54
N PRO A 195 -3.30 -16.07 -5.80
CA PRO A 195 -4.07 -14.92 -6.26
C PRO A 195 -5.59 -15.17 -6.24
N LEU A 196 -6.01 -16.41 -6.51
CA LEU A 196 -7.43 -16.78 -6.48
C LEU A 196 -7.98 -16.70 -5.05
N LEU A 197 -7.25 -17.22 -4.07
CA LEU A 197 -7.61 -17.15 -2.66
C LEU A 197 -7.62 -15.70 -2.16
N MET A 198 -6.63 -14.89 -2.54
CA MET A 198 -6.60 -13.47 -2.19
C MET A 198 -7.81 -12.74 -2.73
N LYS A 199 -8.18 -12.98 -3.99
CA LYS A 199 -9.36 -12.38 -4.61
C LYS A 199 -10.67 -12.84 -3.95
N SER A 200 -10.79 -14.13 -3.62
CA SER A 200 -12.00 -14.66 -2.96
C SER A 200 -12.17 -14.21 -1.52
N GLY A 201 -11.07 -13.92 -0.82
CA GLY A 201 -11.04 -13.41 0.55
C GLY A 201 -11.03 -11.88 0.65
N ASP A 202 -11.12 -11.17 -0.48
CA ASP A 202 -10.97 -9.70 -0.55
C ASP A 202 -9.70 -9.19 0.15
N VAL A 203 -8.62 -9.98 0.03
CA VAL A 203 -7.32 -9.67 0.63
C VAL A 203 -6.49 -8.84 -0.34
N ASN A 204 -6.19 -7.60 0.03
CA ASN A 204 -5.35 -6.72 -0.77
C ASN A 204 -3.87 -7.14 -0.70
N VAL A 205 -3.17 -6.94 -1.83
CA VAL A 205 -1.72 -7.09 -1.86
C VAL A 205 -1.09 -6.01 -1.00
N ASN A 206 -0.26 -6.41 -0.06
CA ASN A 206 0.53 -5.53 0.79
C ASN A 206 1.90 -6.19 1.04
N ILE A 207 2.78 -5.52 1.76
CA ILE A 207 4.14 -6.01 2.03
C ILE A 207 4.14 -7.39 2.71
N PHE A 208 3.17 -7.67 3.58
CA PHE A 208 3.07 -8.95 4.28
C PHE A 208 2.57 -10.05 3.34
N THR A 209 1.48 -9.79 2.59
CA THR A 209 0.90 -10.78 1.68
C THR A 209 1.81 -11.09 0.48
N ALA A 210 2.66 -10.15 0.08
CA ALA A 210 3.67 -10.37 -0.96
C ALA A 210 4.73 -11.40 -0.55
N MET A 211 5.08 -11.47 0.72
CA MET A 211 6.07 -12.44 1.24
C MET A 211 5.52 -13.88 1.32
N ILE A 212 4.21 -14.06 1.30
CA ILE A 212 3.56 -15.37 1.46
C ILE A 212 4.08 -16.38 0.44
N GLY A 213 4.15 -15.99 -0.84
CA GLY A 213 4.62 -16.87 -1.91
C GLY A 213 5.97 -17.48 -1.61
N THR A 214 6.94 -16.66 -1.20
CA THR A 214 8.30 -17.12 -0.89
C THR A 214 8.33 -18.09 0.31
N ILE A 215 7.54 -17.81 1.35
CA ILE A 215 7.47 -18.65 2.55
C ILE A 215 6.81 -19.99 2.21
N VAL A 216 5.70 -19.96 1.46
CA VAL A 216 4.96 -21.18 1.04
C VAL A 216 5.81 -22.05 0.11
N PHE A 217 6.65 -21.45 -0.74
CA PHE A 217 7.64 -22.20 -1.51
C PHE A 217 8.53 -23.09 -0.61
N GLY A 218 9.11 -22.48 0.44
CA GLY A 218 10.01 -23.22 1.34
C GLY A 218 9.30 -24.37 2.05
N ILE A 219 8.15 -24.08 2.69
CA ILE A 219 7.42 -25.09 3.47
C ILE A 219 6.78 -26.14 2.56
N GLY A 220 6.14 -25.73 1.44
CA GLY A 220 5.46 -26.67 0.55
C GLY A 220 6.39 -27.59 -0.22
N VAL A 221 7.60 -27.15 -0.51
CA VAL A 221 8.62 -27.98 -1.17
C VAL A 221 9.09 -29.10 -0.24
N ASP A 222 9.24 -28.85 1.07
CA ASP A 222 9.68 -29.85 2.02
C ASP A 222 8.71 -31.04 2.10
N ASP A 223 7.40 -30.77 2.16
CA ASP A 223 6.37 -31.80 2.14
C ASP A 223 6.44 -32.64 0.87
N ALA A 224 6.58 -31.98 -0.28
CA ALA A 224 6.70 -32.67 -1.58
C ALA A 224 7.97 -33.52 -1.68
N ILE A 225 9.10 -33.04 -1.14
CA ILE A 225 10.37 -33.80 -1.08
C ILE A 225 10.21 -35.07 -0.26
N HIS A 226 9.58 -34.98 0.91
CA HIS A 226 9.37 -36.13 1.78
C HIS A 226 8.51 -37.21 1.11
N VAL A 227 7.38 -36.80 0.50
CA VAL A 227 6.52 -37.73 -0.24
C VAL A 227 7.26 -38.36 -1.43
N MET A 228 7.97 -37.54 -2.22
CA MET A 228 8.69 -38.04 -3.40
C MET A 228 9.84 -38.98 -3.02
N HIS A 229 10.59 -38.68 -1.96
CA HIS A 229 11.64 -39.56 -1.47
C HIS A 229 11.09 -40.94 -1.09
N ARG A 230 9.94 -40.94 -0.40
CA ARG A 230 9.29 -42.18 -0.01
C ARG A 230 8.75 -42.96 -1.20
N ILE A 231 8.16 -42.28 -2.18
CA ILE A 231 7.75 -42.93 -3.43
C ILE A 231 8.93 -43.59 -4.16
N LYS A 232 10.09 -42.93 -4.14
CA LYS A 232 11.31 -43.51 -4.74
C LYS A 232 11.79 -44.77 -4.02
N GLU A 233 11.60 -44.85 -2.69
CA GLU A 233 11.96 -46.04 -1.88
C GLU A 233 10.96 -47.20 -2.05
N GLU A 234 9.63 -46.91 -2.00
CA GLU A 234 8.58 -47.95 -2.03
C GLU A 234 8.20 -48.36 -3.47
N GLY A 235 8.63 -47.58 -4.48
CA GLY A 235 8.33 -47.79 -5.88
C GLY A 235 7.04 -47.15 -6.40
N GLU A 236 6.95 -47.03 -7.74
CA GLU A 236 5.90 -46.29 -8.42
C GLU A 236 4.61 -47.14 -8.67
N THR A 237 4.54 -48.34 -8.13
CA THR A 237 3.37 -49.19 -8.23
C THR A 237 2.22 -48.70 -7.35
N ALA A 238 0.97 -49.03 -7.65
CA ALA A 238 -0.18 -48.63 -6.84
C ALA A 238 -0.02 -48.99 -5.33
N VAL A 239 0.55 -50.16 -5.05
CA VAL A 239 0.83 -50.62 -3.68
C VAL A 239 1.97 -49.80 -3.04
N GLY A 240 3.03 -49.49 -3.80
CA GLY A 240 4.15 -48.65 -3.33
C GLY A 240 3.70 -47.23 -3.02
N LEU A 241 2.89 -46.64 -3.92
CA LEU A 241 2.33 -45.29 -3.69
C LEU A 241 1.43 -45.24 -2.45
N SER A 242 0.56 -46.22 -2.24
CA SER A 242 -0.28 -46.32 -1.04
C SER A 242 0.57 -46.38 0.25
N ARG A 243 1.62 -47.23 0.26
CA ARG A 243 2.53 -47.31 1.41
C ARG A 243 3.33 -46.05 1.63
N ALA A 244 3.74 -45.37 0.56
CA ALA A 244 4.45 -44.11 0.66
C ALA A 244 3.56 -43.04 1.34
N VAL A 245 2.31 -42.90 0.92
CA VAL A 245 1.35 -41.96 1.51
C VAL A 245 1.01 -42.35 2.97
N GLU A 246 0.77 -43.63 3.26
CA GLU A 246 0.45 -44.11 4.60
C GLU A 246 1.57 -43.80 5.61
N ARG A 247 2.84 -44.06 5.24
CA ARG A 247 3.97 -43.90 6.13
C ARG A 247 4.45 -42.45 6.28
N THR A 248 4.33 -41.66 5.22
CA THR A 248 4.82 -40.27 5.23
C THR A 248 3.71 -39.28 5.56
N GLY A 249 2.47 -39.56 5.16
CA GLY A 249 1.32 -38.68 5.34
C GLY A 249 1.03 -38.34 6.80
N GLN A 250 1.20 -39.30 7.71
CA GLN A 250 1.05 -39.03 9.15
C GLN A 250 2.08 -38.01 9.65
N THR A 251 3.35 -38.20 9.31
CA THR A 251 4.43 -37.30 9.74
C THR A 251 4.23 -35.88 9.19
N ILE A 252 3.86 -35.77 7.88
CA ILE A 252 3.60 -34.47 7.26
C ILE A 252 2.36 -33.83 7.87
N PHE A 253 1.33 -34.59 8.17
CA PHE A 253 0.16 -34.07 8.86
C PHE A 253 0.51 -33.50 10.25
N GLU A 254 1.31 -34.20 11.04
CA GLU A 254 1.76 -33.75 12.36
C GLU A 254 2.55 -32.44 12.27
N THR A 255 3.49 -32.33 11.32
CA THR A 255 4.28 -31.11 11.10
C THR A 255 3.42 -29.97 10.58
N THR A 256 2.51 -30.22 9.67
CA THR A 256 1.56 -29.21 9.16
C THR A 256 0.63 -28.74 10.26
N ALA A 257 0.06 -29.66 11.07
CA ALA A 257 -0.83 -29.33 12.17
C ALA A 257 -0.14 -28.45 13.23
N THR A 258 1.12 -28.76 13.58
CA THR A 258 1.89 -27.94 14.52
C THR A 258 2.19 -26.55 13.95
N THR A 259 2.56 -26.46 12.68
CA THR A 259 2.80 -25.17 12.00
C THR A 259 1.54 -24.32 11.94
N VAL A 260 0.41 -24.91 11.52
CA VAL A 260 -0.90 -24.23 11.46
C VAL A 260 -1.32 -23.79 12.86
N SER A 261 -1.15 -24.63 13.88
CA SER A 261 -1.49 -24.28 15.27
C SER A 261 -0.66 -23.08 15.75
N GLY A 262 0.62 -23.01 15.40
CA GLY A 262 1.47 -21.87 15.69
C GLY A 262 1.01 -20.61 14.99
N LEU A 263 0.64 -20.70 13.70
CA LEU A 263 0.12 -19.57 12.93
C LEU A 263 -1.25 -19.08 13.41
N CYS A 264 -2.09 -19.95 14.01
CA CYS A 264 -3.37 -19.55 14.60
C CYS A 264 -3.21 -18.51 15.71
N ALA A 265 -2.06 -18.46 16.40
CA ALA A 265 -1.78 -17.39 17.35
C ALA A 265 -1.79 -15.99 16.70
N GLY A 266 -1.45 -15.92 15.43
CA GLY A 266 -1.48 -14.67 14.65
C GLY A 266 -2.88 -14.11 14.38
N LEU A 267 -3.93 -14.94 14.49
CA LEU A 267 -5.32 -14.51 14.33
C LEU A 267 -5.83 -13.62 15.48
N PHE A 268 -5.13 -13.60 16.60
CA PHE A 268 -5.45 -12.74 17.74
C PHE A 268 -4.80 -11.36 17.67
N LEU A 269 -4.10 -11.05 16.59
CA LEU A 269 -3.46 -9.75 16.39
C LEU A 269 -4.49 -8.72 15.92
N SER A 270 -4.51 -7.55 16.55
CA SER A 270 -5.44 -6.45 16.23
C SER A 270 -5.00 -5.61 15.01
N PHE A 271 -4.12 -6.14 14.15
CA PHE A 271 -3.63 -5.46 12.96
C PHE A 271 -4.13 -6.17 11.69
N PRO A 272 -5.12 -5.58 10.96
CA PRO A 272 -5.82 -6.28 9.86
C PRO A 272 -4.91 -6.80 8.75
N GLY A 273 -3.85 -6.07 8.40
CA GLY A 273 -2.89 -6.51 7.36
C GLY A 273 -2.11 -7.77 7.74
N LEU A 274 -1.82 -7.93 9.02
CA LEU A 274 -1.09 -9.08 9.56
C LEU A 274 -2.04 -10.26 9.82
N GLU A 275 -3.26 -9.99 10.26
CA GLU A 275 -4.31 -10.99 10.38
C GLU A 275 -4.56 -11.71 9.04
N ASN A 276 -4.77 -10.94 7.97
CA ASN A 276 -4.94 -11.49 6.62
C ASN A 276 -3.73 -12.31 6.15
N PHE A 277 -2.52 -11.90 6.51
CA PHE A 277 -1.30 -12.67 6.24
C PHE A 277 -1.37 -14.06 6.90
N PHE A 278 -1.73 -14.15 8.17
CA PHE A 278 -1.82 -15.43 8.88
C PHE A 278 -2.94 -16.32 8.34
N ILE A 279 -4.11 -15.75 8.02
CA ILE A 279 -5.22 -16.50 7.40
C ILE A 279 -4.76 -17.13 6.08
N MET A 280 -4.13 -16.34 5.22
CA MET A 280 -3.63 -16.80 3.93
C MET A 280 -2.53 -17.86 4.08
N MET A 281 -1.61 -17.68 5.03
CA MET A 281 -0.56 -18.66 5.32
C MET A 281 -1.14 -20.01 5.77
N ILE A 282 -2.11 -20.01 6.69
CA ILE A 282 -2.79 -21.21 7.15
C ILE A 282 -3.46 -21.94 5.98
N ALA A 283 -4.20 -21.20 5.14
CA ALA A 283 -4.87 -21.76 3.99
C ALA A 283 -3.87 -22.40 3.01
N LEU A 284 -2.84 -21.67 2.61
CA LEU A 284 -1.87 -22.14 1.61
C LEU A 284 -0.99 -23.30 2.12
N ILE A 285 -0.58 -23.30 3.39
CA ILE A 285 0.16 -24.44 3.97
C ILE A 285 -0.73 -25.68 4.02
N THR A 286 -2.00 -25.52 4.38
CA THR A 286 -2.96 -26.62 4.34
C THR A 286 -3.15 -27.17 2.92
N PHE A 287 -3.23 -26.29 1.92
CA PHE A 287 -3.28 -26.70 0.52
C PHE A 287 -1.97 -27.37 0.06
N ALA A 288 -0.82 -26.90 0.50
CA ALA A 288 0.46 -27.53 0.20
C ALA A 288 0.54 -28.97 0.72
N PHE A 289 0.09 -29.20 1.95
CA PHE A 289 -0.07 -30.55 2.51
C PHE A 289 -0.98 -31.42 1.66
N LEU A 290 -2.17 -30.93 1.32
CA LEU A 290 -3.15 -31.71 0.53
C LEU A 290 -2.62 -32.03 -0.88
N THR A 291 -1.99 -31.07 -1.55
CA THR A 291 -1.45 -31.28 -2.89
C THR A 291 -0.23 -32.22 -2.87
N SER A 292 0.62 -32.12 -1.89
CA SER A 292 1.79 -33.00 -1.74
C SER A 292 1.37 -34.44 -1.40
N THR A 293 0.34 -34.62 -0.56
CA THR A 293 -0.10 -35.93 -0.11
C THR A 293 -1.00 -36.65 -1.11
N PHE A 294 -1.86 -35.93 -1.83
CA PHE A 294 -2.86 -36.54 -2.73
C PHE A 294 -2.54 -36.30 -4.20
N LEU A 295 -2.21 -35.08 -4.62
CA LEU A 295 -2.00 -34.75 -6.02
C LEU A 295 -0.72 -35.40 -6.57
N LEU A 296 0.38 -35.35 -5.83
CA LEU A 296 1.67 -35.88 -6.27
C LEU A 296 1.63 -37.40 -6.53
N PRO A 297 1.16 -38.26 -5.61
CA PRO A 297 1.02 -39.70 -5.90
C PRO A 297 0.03 -40.01 -7.03
N SER A 298 -1.06 -39.20 -7.14
CA SER A 298 -2.06 -39.38 -8.21
C SER A 298 -1.46 -39.14 -9.60
N ILE A 299 -0.63 -38.13 -9.76
CA ILE A 299 0.06 -37.81 -11.02
C ILE A 299 1.01 -38.95 -11.41
N ILE A 300 1.81 -39.45 -10.46
CA ILE A 300 2.74 -40.55 -10.69
C ILE A 300 1.99 -41.84 -11.06
N SER A 301 0.87 -42.15 -10.38
CA SER A 301 0.02 -43.29 -10.68
C SER A 301 -0.57 -43.21 -12.11
N CYS A 302 -1.04 -42.01 -12.49
CA CYS A 302 -1.58 -41.77 -13.82
C CYS A 302 -0.50 -42.00 -14.91
N GLU A 303 0.67 -41.47 -14.72
CA GLU A 303 1.79 -41.65 -15.65
C GLU A 303 2.21 -43.12 -15.75
N HIS A 304 2.33 -43.83 -14.62
CA HIS A 304 2.68 -45.24 -14.61
C HIS A 304 1.67 -46.06 -15.39
N THR A 305 0.36 -45.81 -15.23
CA THR A 305 -0.73 -46.48 -15.95
C THR A 305 -0.66 -46.20 -17.45
N LEU A 306 -0.41 -44.95 -17.86
CA LEU A 306 -0.26 -44.58 -19.26
C LEU A 306 0.94 -45.26 -19.92
N ARG A 307 2.10 -45.31 -19.24
CA ARG A 307 3.28 -46.00 -19.72
C ARG A 307 3.05 -47.48 -19.97
N HIS A 308 2.23 -48.16 -19.13
CA HIS A 308 1.90 -49.58 -19.29
C HIS A 308 0.91 -49.84 -20.40
N ARG A 309 0.07 -48.87 -20.79
CA ARG A 309 -0.87 -48.97 -21.92
C ARG A 309 -0.23 -48.77 -23.30
N ILE A 310 0.90 -48.05 -23.35
CA ILE A 310 1.60 -47.70 -24.59
C ILE A 310 2.68 -48.73 -24.95
N LYS A 311 3.07 -49.61 -24.01
CA LYS A 311 3.91 -50.77 -24.24
C LYS A 311 3.03 -52.00 -24.55
#